data_e67ed9da35938e7c42e03d492f82d59e
#
_entry.id   e67ed9da35938e7c42e03d492f82d59e
#
_cell.length_a   1.000
_cell.length_b   1.000
_cell.length_c   1.000
_cell.angle_alpha   90.00
_cell.angle_beta   90.00
_cell.angle_gamma   90.00
#
_symmetry.space_group_name_H-M   'P 1'
#
loop_
_entity.id
_entity.type
_entity.pdbx_description
1 polymer ?
#
loop_
_entity_poly.entity_id
_entity_poly.type
_entity_poly.pdbx_seq_one_letter_code
_entity_poly.pdbx_strand_id
1 'polypeptide(L)'
;MPDADAHPASPVSPEDRQLYLGILEQIAARLKAAKELLAPTDITEANVELAALHLRKVMELMVMGSLVTNRTEIEAITKALQRKKTKQARELAQAANEDYWPQGVTASAGSSGPIHMLTVPGALREDEWESVYGHLSELLHARNPYKSPISIPKER
;
A
#
# COMPACT_ATOMS: atom_id res chain seq x y z
N MET A 1 18.23 9.56 35.34
CA MET A 1 16.90 9.80 34.80
C MET A 1 16.36 8.44 34.36
N PRO A 2 15.33 7.89 34.99
CA PRO A 2 14.75 6.62 34.54
C PRO A 2 13.94 6.90 33.28
N ASP A 3 14.13 6.03 32.26
CA ASP A 3 13.38 6.00 31.02
C ASP A 3 11.88 5.85 31.28
N ALA A 4 11.16 6.81 30.75
CA ALA A 4 9.72 6.87 30.86
C ALA A 4 9.08 5.78 29.98
N ASP A 5 8.22 4.99 30.63
CA ASP A 5 7.02 4.36 30.12
C ASP A 5 7.00 3.89 28.65
N ALA A 6 7.79 2.87 28.34
CA ALA A 6 7.41 1.97 27.24
C ALA A 6 6.13 1.25 27.68
N HIS A 7 4.99 1.76 27.26
CA HIS A 7 3.72 1.02 27.37
C HIS A 7 3.93 -0.33 26.69
N PRO A 8 3.78 -1.46 27.43
CA PRO A 8 3.85 -2.77 26.79
C PRO A 8 2.72 -2.80 25.75
N ALA A 9 3.10 -2.93 24.47
CA ALA A 9 2.15 -3.07 23.39
C ALA A 9 1.18 -4.20 23.76
N SER A 10 -0.11 -3.90 23.83
CA SER A 10 -1.13 -4.92 24.09
C SER A 10 -0.98 -6.05 23.09
N PRO A 11 -1.03 -7.32 23.51
CA PRO A 11 -0.85 -8.44 22.60
C PRO A 11 -1.91 -8.36 21.49
N VAL A 12 -1.47 -8.43 20.23
CA VAL A 12 -2.35 -8.43 19.05
C VAL A 12 -3.32 -9.61 19.16
N SER A 13 -4.62 -9.36 19.02
CA SER A 13 -5.62 -10.42 19.13
C SER A 13 -5.46 -11.46 18.01
N PRO A 14 -5.84 -12.74 18.23
CA PRO A 14 -5.82 -13.75 17.17
C PRO A 14 -6.65 -13.33 15.93
N GLU A 15 -7.75 -12.62 16.15
CA GLU A 15 -8.64 -12.11 15.10
C GLU A 15 -7.95 -11.03 14.27
N ASP A 16 -7.29 -10.06 14.90
CA ASP A 16 -6.54 -9.02 14.21
C ASP A 16 -5.36 -9.61 13.43
N ARG A 17 -4.70 -10.62 14.00
CA ARG A 17 -3.64 -11.36 13.31
C ARG A 17 -4.16 -12.05 12.05
N GLN A 18 -5.31 -12.73 12.14
CA GLN A 18 -5.93 -13.39 11.00
C GLN A 18 -6.36 -12.39 9.93
N LEU A 19 -6.92 -11.24 10.33
CA LEU A 19 -7.29 -10.16 9.44
C LEU A 19 -6.06 -9.61 8.71
N TYR A 20 -4.96 -9.36 9.42
CA TYR A 20 -3.70 -8.90 8.83
C TYR A 20 -3.15 -9.88 7.80
N LEU A 21 -3.14 -11.17 8.11
CA LEU A 21 -2.71 -12.22 7.16
C LEU A 21 -3.57 -12.22 5.90
N GLY A 22 -4.88 -12.10 6.04
CA GLY A 22 -5.80 -12.00 4.90
C GLY A 22 -5.56 -10.75 4.03
N ILE A 23 -5.14 -9.63 4.63
CA ILE A 23 -4.73 -8.43 3.89
C ILE A 23 -3.44 -8.70 3.10
N LEU A 24 -2.44 -9.33 3.71
CA LEU A 24 -1.19 -9.68 3.02
C LEU A 24 -1.42 -10.63 1.83
N GLU A 25 -2.29 -11.62 1.98
CA GLU A 25 -2.70 -12.53 0.89
C GLU A 25 -3.36 -11.76 -0.26
N GLN A 26 -4.25 -10.81 0.04
CA GLN A 26 -4.88 -9.96 -0.96
C GLN A 26 -3.85 -9.07 -1.68
N ILE A 27 -2.88 -8.49 -0.96
CA ILE A 27 -1.79 -7.70 -1.55
C ILE A 27 -1.00 -8.58 -2.52
N ALA A 28 -0.56 -9.77 -2.10
CA ALA A 28 0.20 -10.68 -2.94
C ALA A 28 -0.56 -11.09 -4.21
N ALA A 29 -1.84 -11.44 -4.08
CA ALA A 29 -2.70 -11.80 -5.21
C ALA A 29 -2.85 -10.65 -6.22
N ARG A 30 -3.03 -9.41 -5.73
CA ARG A 30 -3.17 -8.23 -6.59
C ARG A 30 -1.88 -7.84 -7.29
N LEU A 31 -0.73 -7.94 -6.61
CA LEU A 31 0.58 -7.71 -7.22
C LEU A 31 0.86 -8.73 -8.32
N LYS A 32 0.53 -10.00 -8.08
CA LYS A 32 0.64 -11.07 -9.09
C LYS A 32 -0.24 -10.75 -10.30
N ALA A 33 -1.51 -10.40 -10.09
CA ALA A 33 -2.44 -10.05 -11.18
C ALA A 33 -1.95 -8.83 -11.98
N ALA A 34 -1.48 -7.77 -11.33
CA ALA A 34 -0.91 -6.61 -12.02
C ALA A 34 0.32 -6.98 -12.87
N LYS A 35 1.21 -7.82 -12.33
CA LYS A 35 2.38 -8.33 -13.07
C LYS A 35 1.98 -9.14 -14.31
N GLU A 36 1.00 -10.03 -14.18
CA GLU A 36 0.50 -10.84 -15.29
C GLU A 36 -0.14 -9.99 -16.40
N LEU A 37 -0.88 -8.95 -16.03
CA LEU A 37 -1.49 -8.01 -16.99
C LEU A 37 -0.46 -7.20 -17.78
N LEU A 38 0.71 -6.93 -17.20
CA LEU A 38 1.79 -6.14 -17.80
C LEU A 38 2.90 -6.99 -18.41
N ALA A 39 2.82 -8.34 -18.34
CA ALA A 39 3.81 -9.25 -18.88
C ALA A 39 3.79 -9.44 -20.42
N PRO A 40 2.63 -9.36 -21.12
CA PRO A 40 2.57 -9.54 -22.57
C PRO A 40 3.33 -8.42 -23.32
N THR A 41 3.85 -8.76 -24.50
CA THR A 41 4.48 -7.77 -25.40
C THR A 41 3.47 -6.79 -26.00
N ASP A 42 2.21 -7.22 -26.15
CA ASP A 42 1.11 -6.43 -26.69
C ASP A 42 0.18 -5.98 -25.56
N ILE A 43 0.65 -5.01 -24.76
CA ILE A 43 -0.12 -4.47 -23.64
C ILE A 43 -1.23 -3.56 -24.19
N THR A 44 -2.48 -3.89 -23.87
CA THR A 44 -3.64 -3.07 -24.22
C THR A 44 -3.88 -1.98 -23.16
N GLU A 45 -4.63 -0.94 -23.54
CA GLU A 45 -5.06 0.11 -22.59
C GLU A 45 -5.85 -0.50 -21.42
N ALA A 46 -6.74 -1.46 -21.70
CA ALA A 46 -7.49 -2.17 -20.67
C ALA A 46 -6.59 -2.95 -19.69
N ASN A 47 -5.48 -3.53 -20.15
CA ASN A 47 -4.50 -4.16 -19.29
C ASN A 47 -3.85 -3.15 -18.33
N VAL A 48 -3.49 -1.96 -18.85
CA VAL A 48 -2.90 -0.89 -18.04
C VAL A 48 -3.89 -0.38 -16.99
N GLU A 49 -5.13 -0.13 -17.37
CA GLU A 49 -6.18 0.32 -16.45
C GLU A 49 -6.43 -0.72 -15.33
N LEU A 50 -6.54 -2.00 -15.69
CA LEU A 50 -6.77 -3.05 -14.71
C LEU A 50 -5.56 -3.25 -13.79
N ALA A 51 -4.35 -3.16 -14.31
CA ALA A 51 -3.14 -3.18 -13.50
C ALA A 51 -3.09 -1.98 -12.53
N ALA A 52 -3.41 -0.78 -13.01
CA ALA A 52 -3.49 0.42 -12.18
C ALA A 52 -4.53 0.27 -11.04
N LEU A 53 -5.68 -0.36 -11.34
CA LEU A 53 -6.69 -0.67 -10.32
C LEU A 53 -6.15 -1.62 -9.25
N HIS A 54 -5.45 -2.69 -9.66
CA HIS A 54 -4.83 -3.62 -8.72
C HIS A 54 -3.79 -2.93 -7.83
N LEU A 55 -2.88 -2.14 -8.42
CA LEU A 55 -1.84 -1.42 -7.68
C LEU A 55 -2.43 -0.38 -6.72
N ARG A 56 -3.44 0.36 -7.14
CA ARG A 56 -4.16 1.29 -6.27
C ARG A 56 -4.76 0.57 -5.07
N LYS A 57 -5.39 -0.60 -5.29
CA LYS A 57 -5.94 -1.41 -4.19
C LYS A 57 -4.85 -1.97 -3.28
N VAL A 58 -3.68 -2.29 -3.79
CA VAL A 58 -2.52 -2.66 -2.96
C VAL A 58 -2.15 -1.52 -2.03
N MET A 59 -2.04 -0.30 -2.54
CA MET A 59 -1.70 0.88 -1.72
C MET A 59 -2.73 1.14 -0.61
N GLU A 60 -4.02 1.00 -0.91
CA GLU A 60 -5.09 1.10 0.09
C GLU A 60 -4.95 0.00 1.18
N LEU A 61 -4.69 -1.24 0.76
CA LEU A 61 -4.53 -2.38 1.67
C LEU A 61 -3.28 -2.27 2.55
N MET A 62 -2.18 -1.69 2.04
CA MET A 62 -0.97 -1.44 2.84
C MET A 62 -1.28 -0.55 4.04
N VAL A 63 -1.97 0.56 3.83
CA VAL A 63 -2.38 1.47 4.92
C VAL A 63 -3.37 0.78 5.87
N MET A 64 -4.34 0.05 5.34
CA MET A 64 -5.31 -0.68 6.19
C MET A 64 -4.63 -1.77 7.02
N GLY A 65 -3.65 -2.47 6.44
CA GLY A 65 -2.91 -3.53 7.15
C GLY A 65 -2.13 -3.01 8.34
N SER A 66 -1.51 -1.82 8.21
CA SER A 66 -0.76 -1.20 9.30
C SER A 66 -1.63 -0.70 10.46
N LEU A 67 -2.95 -0.64 10.26
CA LEU A 67 -3.93 -0.12 11.21
C LEU A 67 -4.94 -1.17 11.68
N VAL A 68 -4.67 -2.45 11.46
CA VAL A 68 -5.61 -3.53 11.81
C VAL A 68 -6.04 -3.49 13.28
N THR A 69 -5.14 -3.08 14.18
CA THR A 69 -5.44 -2.92 15.61
C THR A 69 -6.22 -1.65 15.95
N ASN A 70 -6.36 -0.72 14.99
CA ASN A 70 -6.95 0.60 15.16
C ASN A 70 -8.25 0.72 14.34
N ARG A 71 -9.28 -0.05 14.72
CA ARG A 71 -10.51 -0.24 13.91
C ARG A 71 -11.28 1.05 13.63
N THR A 72 -11.33 2.00 14.56
CA THR A 72 -12.02 3.29 14.41
C THR A 72 -11.39 4.17 13.34
N GLU A 73 -10.08 4.17 13.27
CA GLU A 73 -9.29 4.95 12.33
C GLU A 73 -9.42 4.41 10.90
N ILE A 74 -9.51 3.08 10.73
CA ILE A 74 -9.71 2.44 9.42
C ILE A 74 -10.97 2.98 8.73
N GLU A 75 -12.06 3.16 9.45
CA GLU A 75 -13.31 3.67 8.86
C GLU A 75 -13.15 5.12 8.37
N ALA A 76 -12.51 5.98 9.15
CA ALA A 76 -12.24 7.36 8.78
C ALA A 76 -11.32 7.46 7.55
N ILE A 77 -10.26 6.64 7.51
CA ILE A 77 -9.31 6.56 6.40
C ILE A 77 -10.01 6.05 5.13
N THR A 78 -10.82 5.00 5.24
CA THR A 78 -11.60 4.46 4.13
C THR A 78 -12.51 5.53 3.52
N LYS A 79 -13.22 6.31 4.34
CA LYS A 79 -14.04 7.43 3.88
C LYS A 79 -13.22 8.51 3.18
N ALA A 80 -12.03 8.83 3.69
CA ALA A 80 -11.13 9.80 3.07
C ALA A 80 -10.65 9.33 1.70
N LEU A 81 -10.23 8.06 1.56
CA LEU A 81 -9.80 7.46 0.28
C LEU A 81 -10.93 7.44 -0.75
N GLN A 82 -12.15 7.06 -0.34
CA GLN A 82 -13.33 7.08 -1.22
C GLN A 82 -13.63 8.48 -1.76
N ARG A 83 -13.35 9.52 -0.98
CA ARG A 83 -13.52 10.94 -1.36
C ARG A 83 -12.30 11.50 -2.10
N LYS A 84 -11.33 10.67 -2.49
CA LYS A 84 -10.06 11.07 -3.13
C LYS A 84 -9.23 12.07 -2.30
N LYS A 85 -9.35 12.00 -0.98
CA LYS A 85 -8.59 12.83 -0.04
C LYS A 85 -7.39 12.06 0.49
N THR A 86 -6.46 11.72 -0.40
CA THR A 86 -5.28 10.88 -0.08
C THR A 86 -4.40 11.49 1.01
N LYS A 87 -4.17 12.82 0.95
CA LYS A 87 -3.43 13.53 1.99
C LYS A 87 -4.09 13.37 3.36
N GLN A 88 -5.41 13.58 3.44
CA GLN A 88 -6.15 13.41 4.70
C GLN A 88 -6.09 11.96 5.18
N ALA A 89 -6.19 10.97 4.28
CA ALA A 89 -6.06 9.56 4.65
C ALA A 89 -4.70 9.24 5.26
N ARG A 90 -3.62 9.80 4.69
CA ARG A 90 -2.26 9.66 5.21
C ARG A 90 -2.09 10.31 6.59
N GLU A 91 -2.57 11.54 6.74
CA GLU A 91 -2.51 12.26 8.02
C GLU A 91 -3.26 11.50 9.13
N LEU A 92 -4.41 10.91 8.83
CA LEU A 92 -5.16 10.07 9.76
C LEU A 92 -4.39 8.77 10.10
N ALA A 93 -3.77 8.14 9.11
CA ALA A 93 -2.97 6.94 9.31
C ALA A 93 -1.75 7.21 10.20
N GLN A 94 -1.03 8.28 9.93
CA GLN A 94 0.14 8.71 10.70
C GLN A 94 -0.23 9.10 12.14
N ALA A 95 -1.39 9.75 12.33
CA ALA A 95 -1.88 10.09 13.67
C ALA A 95 -2.29 8.86 14.49
N ALA A 96 -2.79 7.81 13.83
CA ALA A 96 -3.17 6.56 14.47
C ALA A 96 -1.96 5.67 14.80
N ASN A 97 -0.94 5.69 13.96
CA ASN A 97 0.28 4.92 14.10
C ASN A 97 1.42 5.66 13.37
N GLU A 98 2.40 6.17 14.10
CA GLU A 98 3.55 6.88 13.50
C GLU A 98 4.37 6.00 12.56
N ASP A 99 4.39 4.68 12.82
CA ASP A 99 5.04 3.65 12.00
C ASP A 99 4.08 2.97 11.00
N TYR A 100 3.00 3.66 10.59
CA TYR A 100 1.98 3.08 9.71
C TYR A 100 2.51 2.66 8.34
N TRP A 101 3.63 3.24 7.88
CA TRP A 101 4.18 2.93 6.58
C TRP A 101 4.97 1.61 6.63
N PRO A 102 4.61 0.60 5.82
CA PRO A 102 5.27 -0.69 5.88
C PRO A 102 6.72 -0.60 5.42
N GLN A 103 7.58 -1.19 6.21
CA GLN A 103 9.01 -1.28 5.91
C GLN A 103 9.38 -2.72 5.56
N GLY A 104 10.34 -2.87 4.64
CA GLY A 104 10.88 -4.18 4.31
C GLY A 104 11.60 -4.79 5.52
N VAL A 105 11.32 -6.05 5.82
CA VAL A 105 12.00 -6.78 6.88
C VAL A 105 12.60 -8.07 6.35
N THR A 106 13.78 -8.45 6.84
CA THR A 106 14.27 -9.82 6.69
C THR A 106 14.18 -10.55 8.02
N ALA A 107 13.68 -11.79 7.95
CA ALA A 107 13.85 -12.73 9.02
C ALA A 107 14.78 -13.85 8.53
N SER A 108 15.79 -14.21 9.31
CA SER A 108 16.57 -15.42 9.04
C SER A 108 15.70 -16.64 9.30
N ALA A 109 15.49 -17.47 8.31
CA ALA A 109 14.71 -18.70 8.46
C ALA A 109 15.29 -19.55 9.60
N GLY A 110 14.45 -19.86 10.60
CA GLY A 110 14.81 -20.75 11.71
C GLY A 110 15.52 -20.09 12.89
N SER A 111 15.66 -18.79 12.96
CA SER A 111 16.26 -18.10 14.11
C SER A 111 15.22 -17.30 14.90
N SER A 112 15.29 -17.42 16.22
CA SER A 112 14.69 -16.46 17.18
C SER A 112 15.54 -15.17 17.26
N GLY A 113 16.27 -14.84 16.19
CA GLY A 113 17.13 -13.69 16.09
C GLY A 113 16.36 -12.38 15.84
N PRO A 114 17.03 -11.23 15.98
CA PRO A 114 16.41 -9.94 15.77
C PRO A 114 15.94 -9.79 14.31
N ILE A 115 14.76 -9.20 14.15
CA ILE A 115 14.25 -8.79 12.84
C ILE A 115 15.06 -7.58 12.38
N HIS A 116 15.67 -7.67 11.21
CA HIS A 116 16.40 -6.56 10.61
C HIS A 116 15.53 -5.82 9.60
N MET A 117 15.50 -4.49 9.73
CA MET A 117 14.87 -3.63 8.73
C MET A 117 15.74 -3.60 7.48
N LEU A 118 15.13 -3.76 6.32
CA LEU A 118 15.80 -3.69 5.02
C LEU A 118 15.38 -2.47 4.24
N THR A 119 16.36 -1.79 3.69
CA THR A 119 16.09 -0.89 2.56
C THR A 119 16.00 -1.72 1.29
N VAL A 120 14.80 -1.84 0.73
CA VAL A 120 14.56 -2.55 -0.54
C VAL A 120 14.70 -1.53 -1.66
N PRO A 121 15.69 -1.66 -2.56
CA PRO A 121 15.83 -0.76 -3.72
C PRO A 121 14.55 -0.77 -4.57
N GLY A 122 14.05 0.41 -4.94
CA GLY A 122 12.81 0.54 -5.72
C GLY A 122 11.52 0.30 -4.94
N ALA A 123 11.58 0.09 -3.61
CA ALA A 123 10.37 0.08 -2.80
C ALA A 123 9.69 1.45 -2.82
N LEU A 124 8.36 1.43 -2.88
CA LEU A 124 7.56 2.65 -2.78
C LEU A 124 7.79 3.30 -1.41
N ARG A 125 8.20 4.56 -1.41
CA ARG A 125 8.41 5.34 -0.19
C ARG A 125 7.14 6.09 0.20
N GLU A 126 7.07 6.44 1.48
CA GLU A 126 5.92 7.18 2.02
C GLU A 126 5.71 8.52 1.31
N ASP A 127 6.79 9.26 1.02
CA ASP A 127 6.74 10.56 0.35
C ASP A 127 6.31 10.48 -1.13
N GLU A 128 6.43 9.31 -1.76
CA GLU A 128 5.98 9.05 -3.12
C GLU A 128 4.50 8.62 -3.21
N TRP A 129 3.90 8.22 -2.08
CA TRP A 129 2.57 7.60 -2.06
C TRP A 129 1.48 8.44 -2.71
N GLU A 130 1.40 9.74 -2.38
CA GLU A 130 0.37 10.62 -2.93
C GLU A 130 0.52 10.78 -4.44
N SER A 131 1.75 10.93 -4.93
CA SER A 131 2.04 11.07 -6.36
C SER A 131 1.69 9.79 -7.12
N VAL A 132 2.14 8.64 -6.65
CA VAL A 132 1.87 7.34 -7.31
C VAL A 132 0.38 7.02 -7.27
N TYR A 133 -0.30 7.22 -6.13
CA TYR A 133 -1.74 7.02 -6.02
C TYR A 133 -2.53 7.94 -6.97
N GLY A 134 -2.08 9.20 -7.10
CA GLY A 134 -2.64 10.16 -8.05
C GLY A 134 -2.52 9.68 -9.49
N HIS A 135 -1.34 9.28 -9.93
CA HIS A 135 -1.10 8.75 -11.28
C HIS A 135 -1.93 7.49 -11.57
N LEU A 136 -1.99 6.53 -10.63
CA LEU A 136 -2.84 5.35 -10.78
C LEU A 136 -4.32 5.71 -10.90
N SER A 137 -4.76 6.74 -10.17
CA SER A 137 -6.14 7.24 -10.26
C SER A 137 -6.43 7.91 -11.59
N GLU A 138 -5.47 8.67 -12.15
CA GLU A 138 -5.61 9.30 -13.48
C GLU A 138 -5.76 8.25 -14.59
N LEU A 139 -5.04 7.13 -14.51
CA LEU A 139 -5.17 6.01 -15.46
C LEU A 139 -6.57 5.37 -15.46
N LEU A 140 -7.30 5.47 -14.35
CA LEU A 140 -8.64 4.90 -14.19
C LEU A 140 -9.78 5.86 -14.60
N HIS A 141 -9.46 7.11 -14.94
CA HIS A 141 -10.45 8.07 -15.41
C HIS A 141 -10.54 8.07 -16.93
N ALA A 142 -11.77 8.23 -17.43
CA ALA A 142 -12.00 8.49 -18.85
C ALA A 142 -11.13 9.67 -19.31
N ARG A 143 -10.32 9.45 -20.33
CA ARG A 143 -9.38 10.45 -20.83
C ARG A 143 -10.13 11.61 -21.45
N ASN A 144 -9.65 12.80 -21.16
CA ASN A 144 -10.05 13.98 -21.91
C ASN A 144 -9.54 13.83 -23.36
N PRO A 145 -10.42 13.78 -24.37
CA PRO A 145 -10.01 13.57 -25.77
C PRO A 145 -9.11 14.67 -26.33
N TYR A 146 -9.04 15.80 -25.64
CA TYR A 146 -8.18 16.94 -26.01
C TYR A 146 -6.79 16.91 -25.35
N LYS A 147 -6.51 15.94 -24.47
CA LYS A 147 -5.17 15.72 -23.91
C LYS A 147 -4.41 14.69 -24.74
N SER A 148 -3.10 14.93 -24.90
CA SER A 148 -2.21 13.96 -25.56
C SER A 148 -2.27 12.59 -24.89
N PRO A 149 -2.17 11.48 -25.66
CA PRO A 149 -2.11 10.15 -25.11
C PRO A 149 -0.89 9.99 -24.20
N ILE A 150 -1.03 9.19 -23.15
CA ILE A 150 0.09 8.84 -22.27
C ILE A 150 1.10 8.06 -23.11
N SER A 151 2.32 8.60 -23.26
CA SER A 151 3.43 7.86 -23.87
C SER A 151 3.82 6.73 -22.91
N ILE A 152 3.51 5.50 -23.25
CA ILE A 152 4.11 4.34 -22.59
C ILE A 152 5.55 4.27 -23.11
N PRO A 153 6.59 4.42 -22.26
CA PRO A 153 7.96 4.28 -22.71
C PRO A 153 8.14 2.89 -23.34
N LYS A 154 8.48 2.83 -24.62
CA LYS A 154 8.96 1.58 -25.23
C LYS A 154 10.37 1.39 -24.70
N GLU A 155 10.55 0.45 -23.79
CA GLU A 155 11.90 0.00 -23.43
C GLU A 155 12.62 -0.48 -24.69
N ARG A 156 13.84 0.01 -24.86
CA ARG A 156 14.75 -0.39 -25.95
C ARG A 156 15.51 -1.65 -25.54
#